data_5528956c4c294f4ac8ca50ea10717b7c
#
_entry.id   5528956c4c294f4ac8ca50ea10717b7c
#
_cell.length_a   1.000
_cell.length_b   1.000
_cell.length_c   1.000
_cell.angle_alpha   90.00
_cell.angle_beta   90.00
_cell.angle_gamma   90.00
#
_symmetry.space_group_name_H-M   'P 1'
#
loop_
_entity.id
_entity.type
_entity.pdbx_description
1 polymer ?
#
loop_
_entity_poly.entity_id
_entity_poly.type
_entity_poly.pdbx_seq_one_letter_code
_entity_poly.pdbx_strand_id
1 'polypeptide(L)'
;LEQFAKTLKEEAQNYDSFSTAEKDIEVVMSILSNYVPNCIVRAEVSCPVDDLAEKHIENPKAFAERFIRAIQIAEVEPYRAVTHNKGIMNGIDAVVLATGNDFRAVEAGIHAYASRNGSYSSLSHAKIENGIFTFWLEVPLALGTVGGLTSLHPLVKLSLEMLENPSAKELMQFVAVADRKS
;
A
#
# COMPACT_ATOMS: atom_id res chain seq x y z
N LEU A 1 -23.65 1.78 -4.69
CA LEU A 1 -23.64 2.65 -3.50
C LEU A 1 -24.93 3.46 -3.40
N GLU A 2 -25.36 4.17 -4.44
CA GLU A 2 -26.61 4.96 -4.43
C GLU A 2 -27.83 4.12 -4.08
N GLN A 3 -27.96 2.93 -4.67
CA GLN A 3 -29.04 2.01 -4.34
C GLN A 3 -29.02 1.61 -2.86
N PHE A 4 -27.82 1.32 -2.32
CA PHE A 4 -27.67 0.97 -0.90
C PHE A 4 -28.08 2.14 0.02
N ALA A 5 -27.64 3.36 -0.30
CA ALA A 5 -28.01 4.55 0.47
C ALA A 5 -29.53 4.83 0.44
N LYS A 6 -30.17 4.60 -0.73
CA LYS A 6 -31.61 4.71 -0.87
C LYS A 6 -32.36 3.69 -0.01
N THR A 7 -31.97 2.41 -0.10
CA THR A 7 -32.55 1.35 0.71
C THR A 7 -32.36 1.61 2.21
N LEU A 8 -31.14 2.07 2.62
CA LEU A 8 -30.92 2.40 4.03
C LEU A 8 -31.84 3.51 4.53
N LYS A 9 -32.09 4.55 3.72
CA LYS A 9 -33.04 5.62 4.04
C LYS A 9 -34.44 5.10 4.18
N GLU A 10 -34.89 4.26 3.25
CA GLU A 10 -36.23 3.64 3.26
C GLU A 10 -36.43 2.76 4.51
N GLU A 11 -35.47 1.92 4.84
CA GLU A 11 -35.49 1.06 6.01
C GLU A 11 -35.47 1.88 7.32
N ALA A 12 -34.68 2.93 7.42
CA ALA A 12 -34.67 3.78 8.60
C ALA A 12 -36.01 4.51 8.83
N GLN A 13 -36.69 4.94 7.75
CA GLN A 13 -38.00 5.55 7.85
C GLN A 13 -39.09 4.57 8.39
N ASN A 14 -38.93 3.29 8.10
CA ASN A 14 -39.84 2.23 8.50
C ASN A 14 -39.47 1.56 9.83
N TYR A 15 -38.30 1.94 10.42
CA TYR A 15 -37.86 1.31 11.66
C TYR A 15 -38.60 1.86 12.87
N ASP A 16 -39.39 1.01 13.53
CA ASP A 16 -40.31 1.41 14.59
C ASP A 16 -39.65 2.01 15.82
N SER A 17 -38.39 1.60 16.11
CA SER A 17 -37.67 2.11 17.27
C SER A 17 -37.05 3.49 17.06
N PHE A 18 -37.07 4.05 15.84
CA PHE A 18 -36.55 5.37 15.56
C PHE A 18 -37.58 6.46 15.84
N SER A 19 -37.12 7.53 16.49
CA SER A 19 -37.88 8.77 16.66
C SER A 19 -38.10 9.47 15.31
N THR A 20 -38.98 10.45 15.26
CA THR A 20 -39.25 11.24 14.05
C THR A 20 -37.97 11.94 13.55
N ALA A 21 -37.11 12.43 14.45
CA ALA A 21 -35.84 13.06 14.09
C ALA A 21 -34.81 12.07 13.52
N GLU A 22 -34.77 10.83 14.04
CA GLU A 22 -33.89 9.78 13.55
C GLU A 22 -34.35 9.20 12.21
N LYS A 23 -35.62 9.33 11.87
CA LYS A 23 -36.19 8.96 10.56
C LYS A 23 -35.95 9.99 9.47
N ASP A 24 -35.62 11.24 9.84
CA ASP A 24 -35.30 12.33 8.90
C ASP A 24 -33.85 12.28 8.45
N ILE A 25 -33.53 11.23 7.70
CA ILE A 25 -32.17 10.98 7.18
C ILE A 25 -31.98 11.66 5.83
N GLU A 26 -30.98 12.53 5.72
CA GLU A 26 -30.51 13.07 4.46
C GLU A 26 -29.29 12.28 3.95
N VAL A 27 -29.34 11.83 2.70
CA VAL A 27 -28.18 11.23 2.02
C VAL A 27 -27.41 12.35 1.31
N VAL A 28 -26.36 12.81 1.93
CA VAL A 28 -25.54 13.90 1.38
C VAL A 28 -24.66 13.40 0.23
N MET A 29 -24.09 12.20 0.36
CA MET A 29 -23.25 11.57 -0.68
C MET A 29 -23.12 10.06 -0.46
N SER A 30 -22.75 9.34 -1.54
CA SER A 30 -22.49 7.90 -1.49
C SER A 30 -21.11 7.63 -2.07
N ILE A 31 -20.11 7.56 -1.20
CA ILE A 31 -18.69 7.44 -1.55
C ILE A 31 -18.09 6.17 -0.94
N LEU A 32 -17.25 5.48 -1.71
CA LEU A 32 -16.37 4.42 -1.21
C LEU A 32 -15.01 5.01 -0.87
N SER A 33 -14.52 4.76 0.34
CA SER A 33 -13.20 5.24 0.74
C SER A 33 -12.08 4.49 0.00
N ASN A 34 -11.04 5.23 -0.39
CA ASN A 34 -9.79 4.66 -0.91
C ASN A 34 -8.88 4.12 0.21
N TYR A 35 -9.22 4.37 1.47
CA TYR A 35 -8.47 3.85 2.61
C TYR A 35 -8.95 2.43 2.95
N VAL A 36 -8.08 1.46 2.71
CA VAL A 36 -8.34 0.01 2.86
C VAL A 36 -7.33 -0.63 3.84
N PRO A 37 -7.31 -0.22 5.12
CA PRO A 37 -6.27 -0.60 6.07
C PRO A 37 -6.16 -2.10 6.34
N ASN A 38 -7.16 -2.89 5.96
CA ASN A 38 -7.18 -4.34 6.14
C ASN A 38 -6.72 -5.12 4.90
N CYS A 39 -6.53 -4.45 3.76
CA CYS A 39 -5.99 -5.05 2.53
C CYS A 39 -4.46 -4.97 2.49
N ILE A 40 -3.78 -5.55 3.48
CA ILE A 40 -2.33 -5.43 3.63
C ILE A 40 -1.60 -6.42 2.73
N VAL A 41 -0.62 -5.90 2.00
CA VAL A 41 0.39 -6.69 1.32
C VAL A 41 1.72 -6.48 2.02
N ARG A 42 2.42 -7.58 2.31
CA ARG A 42 3.76 -7.59 2.88
C ARG A 42 4.71 -8.23 1.90
N ALA A 43 5.77 -7.51 1.55
CA ALA A 43 6.93 -8.03 0.85
C ALA A 43 8.09 -8.12 1.83
N GLU A 44 8.76 -9.27 1.87
CA GLU A 44 9.85 -9.52 2.81
C GLU A 44 11.02 -10.20 2.12
N VAL A 45 12.23 -9.82 2.50
CA VAL A 45 13.47 -10.51 2.15
C VAL A 45 14.28 -10.76 3.41
N SER A 46 14.92 -11.92 3.49
CA SER A 46 15.83 -12.25 4.58
C SER A 46 17.03 -13.04 4.06
N CYS A 47 18.18 -12.83 4.67
CA CYS A 47 19.40 -13.58 4.39
C CYS A 47 20.32 -13.59 5.62
N PRO A 48 21.26 -14.53 5.72
CA PRO A 48 22.39 -14.38 6.64
C PRO A 48 23.10 -13.05 6.42
N VAL A 49 23.53 -12.39 7.50
CA VAL A 49 24.23 -11.11 7.41
C VAL A 49 25.48 -11.21 6.54
N ASP A 50 26.19 -12.34 6.56
CA ASP A 50 27.39 -12.58 5.78
C ASP A 50 27.11 -12.64 4.25
N ASP A 51 25.90 -13.00 3.84
CA ASP A 51 25.49 -13.05 2.44
C ASP A 51 25.26 -11.65 1.83
N LEU A 52 25.27 -10.59 2.66
CA LEU A 52 25.27 -9.20 2.20
C LEU A 52 26.65 -8.76 1.68
N ALA A 53 27.65 -9.62 1.71
CA ALA A 53 28.98 -9.35 1.17
C ALA A 53 28.92 -9.27 -0.37
N GLU A 54 29.12 -8.07 -0.90
CA GLU A 54 29.29 -7.81 -2.33
C GLU A 54 30.61 -7.08 -2.58
N LYS A 55 31.01 -6.93 -3.87
CA LYS A 55 32.29 -6.29 -4.27
C LYS A 55 32.56 -4.92 -3.63
N HIS A 56 31.52 -4.24 -3.15
CA HIS A 56 31.62 -2.91 -2.53
C HIS A 56 31.25 -2.89 -1.04
N ILE A 57 30.95 -4.06 -0.45
CA ILE A 57 30.56 -4.19 0.96
C ILE A 57 31.63 -5.04 1.67
N GLU A 58 32.69 -4.35 2.15
CA GLU A 58 33.78 -5.02 2.88
C GLU A 58 33.39 -5.55 4.26
N ASN A 59 32.37 -4.93 4.90
CA ASN A 59 31.88 -5.30 6.21
C ASN A 59 30.35 -5.45 6.20
N PRO A 60 29.81 -6.64 5.92
CA PRO A 60 28.39 -6.91 5.84
C PRO A 60 27.61 -6.53 7.10
N LYS A 61 28.18 -6.81 8.28
CA LYS A 61 27.56 -6.48 9.55
C LYS A 61 27.41 -4.98 9.75
N ALA A 62 28.46 -4.23 9.53
CA ALA A 62 28.41 -2.76 9.62
C ALA A 62 27.50 -2.13 8.58
N PHE A 63 27.38 -2.73 7.39
CA PHE A 63 26.43 -2.33 6.37
C PHE A 63 24.99 -2.55 6.87
N ALA A 64 24.65 -3.76 7.31
CA ALA A 64 23.33 -4.10 7.80
C ALA A 64 22.91 -3.22 8.99
N GLU A 65 23.79 -2.97 9.94
CA GLU A 65 23.52 -2.09 11.10
C GLU A 65 23.25 -0.64 10.65
N ARG A 66 24.00 -0.12 9.69
CA ARG A 66 23.76 1.23 9.13
C ARG A 66 22.45 1.31 8.36
N PHE A 67 22.11 0.26 7.59
CA PHE A 67 20.87 0.16 6.86
C PHE A 67 19.67 0.18 7.82
N ILE A 68 19.70 -0.65 8.87
CA ILE A 68 18.66 -0.68 9.90
C ILE A 68 18.53 0.69 10.58
N ARG A 69 19.64 1.33 10.92
CA ARG A 69 19.60 2.66 11.54
C ARG A 69 18.96 3.71 10.65
N ALA A 70 19.22 3.66 9.32
CA ALA A 70 18.59 4.56 8.38
C ALA A 70 17.06 4.39 8.33
N ILE A 71 16.57 3.16 8.43
CA ILE A 71 15.13 2.87 8.53
C ILE A 71 14.57 3.32 9.88
N GLN A 72 15.23 3.01 10.99
CA GLN A 72 14.81 3.42 12.33
C GLN A 72 14.68 4.95 12.45
N ILE A 73 15.57 5.72 11.80
CA ILE A 73 15.43 7.17 11.73
C ILE A 73 14.13 7.56 11.00
N ALA A 74 13.78 6.87 9.90
CA ALA A 74 12.54 7.11 9.19
C ALA A 74 11.29 6.62 9.96
N GLU A 75 11.43 5.69 10.89
CA GLU A 75 10.34 5.25 11.76
C GLU A 75 9.99 6.29 12.83
N VAL A 76 10.97 7.05 13.32
CA VAL A 76 10.78 7.97 14.46
C VAL A 76 10.75 9.44 14.07
N GLU A 77 11.29 9.80 12.89
CA GLU A 77 11.41 11.19 12.45
C GLU A 77 10.54 11.43 11.19
N PRO A 78 9.39 12.16 11.32
CA PRO A 78 8.42 12.34 10.23
C PRO A 78 8.99 12.99 8.97
N TYR A 79 9.89 13.98 9.06
CA TYR A 79 10.49 14.61 7.88
C TYR A 79 11.34 13.61 7.07
N ARG A 80 12.06 12.72 7.77
CA ARG A 80 12.79 11.65 7.11
C ARG A 80 11.86 10.60 6.55
N ALA A 81 10.79 10.24 7.27
CA ALA A 81 9.76 9.30 6.82
C ALA A 81 9.10 9.74 5.50
N VAL A 82 8.73 11.02 5.36
CA VAL A 82 8.15 11.57 4.12
C VAL A 82 9.08 11.35 2.92
N THR A 83 10.37 11.66 3.07
CA THR A 83 11.35 11.46 2.00
C THR A 83 11.57 9.97 1.70
N HIS A 84 11.59 9.14 2.73
CA HIS A 84 11.74 7.69 2.63
C HIS A 84 10.57 7.05 1.88
N ASN A 85 9.34 7.32 2.34
CA ASN A 85 8.13 6.76 1.73
C ASN A 85 7.88 7.29 0.31
N LYS A 86 8.29 8.53 -0.01
CA LYS A 86 8.27 9.05 -1.38
C LYS A 86 9.13 8.17 -2.30
N GLY A 87 10.28 7.68 -1.82
CA GLY A 87 11.12 6.72 -2.55
C GLY A 87 10.35 5.42 -2.82
N ILE A 88 9.71 4.84 -1.81
CA ILE A 88 8.86 3.65 -1.91
C ILE A 88 7.76 3.85 -2.96
N MET A 89 7.06 4.98 -2.91
CA MET A 89 5.98 5.29 -3.84
C MET A 89 6.43 5.38 -5.30
N ASN A 90 7.68 5.76 -5.59
CA ASN A 90 8.17 5.80 -6.98
C ASN A 90 8.04 4.44 -7.69
N GLY A 91 8.34 3.34 -7.02
CA GLY A 91 8.20 2.00 -7.57
C GLY A 91 6.73 1.55 -7.65
N ILE A 92 5.99 1.76 -6.58
CA ILE A 92 4.57 1.41 -6.48
C ILE A 92 3.77 2.12 -7.57
N ASP A 93 3.88 3.44 -7.68
CA ASP A 93 3.14 4.26 -8.63
C ASP A 93 3.45 3.90 -10.08
N ALA A 94 4.70 3.59 -10.38
CA ALA A 94 5.11 3.19 -11.72
C ALA A 94 4.36 1.93 -12.20
N VAL A 95 4.26 0.90 -11.35
CA VAL A 95 3.55 -0.34 -11.70
C VAL A 95 2.04 -0.15 -11.67
N VAL A 96 1.51 0.58 -10.68
CA VAL A 96 0.07 0.89 -10.56
C VAL A 96 -0.40 1.65 -11.79
N LEU A 97 0.34 2.67 -12.24
CA LEU A 97 0.04 3.45 -13.44
C LEU A 97 0.13 2.59 -14.71
N ALA A 98 1.22 1.82 -14.86
CA ALA A 98 1.43 0.96 -16.02
C ALA A 98 0.34 -0.11 -16.19
N THR A 99 -0.26 -0.56 -15.10
CA THR A 99 -1.34 -1.56 -15.08
C THR A 99 -2.74 -0.96 -15.07
N GLY A 100 -2.88 0.35 -15.29
CA GLY A 100 -4.15 1.06 -15.46
C GLY A 100 -4.98 1.20 -14.18
N ASN A 101 -4.34 1.06 -13.02
CA ASN A 101 -4.95 1.29 -11.72
C ASN A 101 -4.83 2.78 -11.30
N ASP A 102 -5.62 3.19 -10.32
CA ASP A 102 -5.62 4.58 -9.84
C ASP A 102 -4.50 4.80 -8.81
N PHE A 103 -3.35 5.30 -9.29
CA PHE A 103 -2.20 5.58 -8.45
C PHE A 103 -2.50 6.63 -7.36
N ARG A 104 -3.39 7.59 -7.60
CA ARG A 104 -3.75 8.63 -6.61
C ARG A 104 -4.54 8.01 -5.45
N ALA A 105 -5.43 7.06 -5.74
CA ALA A 105 -6.15 6.31 -4.72
C ALA A 105 -5.20 5.47 -3.88
N VAL A 106 -4.21 4.82 -4.52
CA VAL A 106 -3.17 4.03 -3.86
C VAL A 106 -2.28 4.92 -2.98
N GLU A 107 -1.77 6.04 -3.50
CA GLU A 107 -0.98 7.01 -2.71
C GLU A 107 -1.74 7.49 -1.48
N ALA A 108 -2.98 7.96 -1.66
CA ALA A 108 -3.81 8.45 -0.56
C ALA A 108 -4.00 7.39 0.53
N GLY A 109 -4.28 6.14 0.14
CA GLY A 109 -4.44 5.02 1.07
C GLY A 109 -3.16 4.68 1.81
N ILE A 110 -2.03 4.62 1.11
CA ILE A 110 -0.71 4.29 1.68
C ILE A 110 -0.22 5.39 2.63
N HIS A 111 -0.34 6.68 2.25
CA HIS A 111 0.06 7.78 3.13
C HIS A 111 -0.84 7.90 4.37
N ALA A 112 -2.14 7.62 4.24
CA ALA A 112 -3.03 7.51 5.40
C ALA A 112 -2.61 6.36 6.33
N TYR A 113 -2.21 5.23 5.77
CA TYR A 113 -1.69 4.09 6.53
C TYR A 113 -0.36 4.40 7.24
N ALA A 114 0.54 5.14 6.61
CA ALA A 114 1.78 5.59 7.25
C ALA A 114 1.53 6.45 8.50
N SER A 115 0.35 7.08 8.62
CA SER A 115 -0.05 7.91 9.76
C SER A 115 -0.98 7.20 10.76
N ARG A 116 -1.25 5.90 10.60
CA ARG A 116 -2.25 5.15 11.38
C ARG A 116 -2.05 5.13 12.88
N ASN A 117 -0.82 5.33 13.34
CA ASN A 117 -0.45 5.34 14.75
C ASN A 117 -0.37 6.76 15.35
N GLY A 118 -0.94 7.77 14.68
CA GLY A 118 -0.98 9.16 15.16
C GLY A 118 0.22 10.02 14.74
N SER A 119 1.26 9.44 14.14
CA SER A 119 2.40 10.13 13.53
C SER A 119 2.77 9.48 12.21
N TYR A 120 3.22 10.27 11.24
CA TYR A 120 3.70 9.75 9.97
C TYR A 120 5.04 9.02 10.16
N SER A 121 5.12 7.77 9.70
CA SER A 121 6.25 6.88 9.94
C SER A 121 6.61 6.08 8.69
N SER A 122 7.75 5.40 8.72
CA SER A 122 8.20 4.50 7.65
C SER A 122 7.21 3.39 7.36
N LEU A 123 7.06 3.05 6.08
CA LEU A 123 6.32 1.88 5.58
C LEU A 123 7.20 0.63 5.52
N SER A 124 8.51 0.81 5.53
CA SER A 124 9.48 -0.30 5.53
C SER A 124 10.16 -0.43 6.88
N HIS A 125 10.60 -1.64 7.16
CA HIS A 125 11.21 -2.04 8.42
C HIS A 125 12.40 -2.96 8.17
N ALA A 126 13.35 -3.00 9.11
CA ALA A 126 14.45 -3.96 9.04
C ALA A 126 14.92 -4.35 10.43
N LYS A 127 15.46 -5.57 10.55
CA LYS A 127 16.05 -6.10 11.78
C LYS A 127 17.15 -7.10 11.50
N ILE A 128 17.97 -7.35 12.51
CA ILE A 128 18.85 -8.52 12.59
C ILE A 128 18.46 -9.33 13.82
N GLU A 129 18.15 -10.59 13.62
CA GLU A 129 17.91 -11.55 14.69
C GLU A 129 18.66 -12.85 14.42
N ASN A 130 19.43 -13.35 15.38
CA ASN A 130 20.21 -14.57 15.24
C ASN A 130 21.12 -14.63 14.01
N GLY A 131 21.72 -13.50 13.62
CA GLY A 131 22.58 -13.40 12.44
C GLY A 131 21.85 -13.33 11.09
N ILE A 132 20.53 -13.30 11.10
CA ILE A 132 19.69 -13.13 9.90
C ILE A 132 19.26 -11.67 9.80
N PHE A 133 19.60 -11.03 8.68
CA PHE A 133 19.06 -9.73 8.29
C PHE A 133 17.69 -9.94 7.63
N THR A 134 16.71 -9.18 8.05
CA THR A 134 15.36 -9.16 7.46
C THR A 134 14.96 -7.74 7.15
N PHE A 135 14.48 -7.50 5.94
CA PHE A 135 13.85 -6.25 5.50
C PHE A 135 12.44 -6.54 5.00
N TRP A 136 11.47 -5.71 5.36
CA TRP A 136 10.11 -5.84 4.83
C TRP A 136 9.43 -4.49 4.61
N LEU A 137 8.46 -4.52 3.73
CA LEU A 137 7.53 -3.43 3.42
C LEU A 137 6.10 -3.92 3.71
N GLU A 138 5.28 -3.09 4.33
CA GLU A 138 3.85 -3.31 4.53
C GLU A 138 3.04 -2.14 4.01
N VAL A 139 2.15 -2.40 3.05
CA VAL A 139 1.31 -1.37 2.43
C VAL A 139 -0.11 -1.88 2.19
N PRO A 140 -1.14 -1.05 2.39
CA PRO A 140 -2.50 -1.37 1.98
C PRO A 140 -2.63 -1.17 0.47
N LEU A 141 -3.07 -2.22 -0.24
CA LEU A 141 -3.28 -2.18 -1.69
C LEU A 141 -4.65 -2.78 -2.03
N ALA A 142 -5.39 -2.09 -2.90
CA ALA A 142 -6.60 -2.60 -3.53
C ALA A 142 -6.51 -2.32 -5.03
N LEU A 143 -6.14 -3.32 -5.81
CA LEU A 143 -5.91 -3.24 -7.24
C LEU A 143 -6.86 -4.15 -8.01
N GLY A 144 -7.15 -3.78 -9.26
CA GLY A 144 -7.93 -4.58 -10.19
C GLY A 144 -7.14 -4.94 -11.45
N THR A 145 -7.47 -6.08 -12.03
CA THR A 145 -6.88 -6.56 -13.30
C THR A 145 -7.93 -6.73 -14.40
N VAL A 146 -9.20 -6.41 -14.11
CA VAL A 146 -10.33 -6.56 -15.02
C VAL A 146 -11.20 -5.30 -15.06
N GLY A 147 -11.78 -5.03 -16.22
CA GLY A 147 -12.69 -3.89 -16.44
C GLY A 147 -11.99 -2.54 -16.62
N GLY A 148 -12.75 -1.51 -16.97
CA GLY A 148 -12.23 -0.15 -17.15
C GLY A 148 -11.03 -0.05 -18.10
N LEU A 149 -10.02 0.72 -17.72
CA LEU A 149 -8.79 0.92 -18.50
C LEU A 149 -7.99 -0.37 -18.72
N THR A 150 -8.05 -1.32 -17.80
CA THR A 150 -7.30 -2.59 -17.91
C THR A 150 -7.71 -3.41 -19.13
N SER A 151 -8.98 -3.28 -19.56
CA SER A 151 -9.49 -4.01 -20.73
C SER A 151 -9.43 -3.19 -22.02
N LEU A 152 -9.30 -1.86 -21.96
CA LEU A 152 -9.42 -0.97 -23.11
C LEU A 152 -8.09 -0.42 -23.62
N HIS A 153 -7.15 -0.10 -22.72
CA HIS A 153 -5.92 0.58 -23.10
C HIS A 153 -4.83 -0.40 -23.58
N PRO A 154 -4.29 -0.26 -24.80
CA PRO A 154 -3.34 -1.21 -25.38
C PRO A 154 -2.06 -1.40 -24.54
N LEU A 155 -1.50 -0.29 -24.01
CA LEU A 155 -0.27 -0.35 -23.19
C LEU A 155 -0.52 -1.02 -21.83
N VAL A 156 -1.70 -0.87 -21.26
CA VAL A 156 -2.07 -1.57 -20.02
C VAL A 156 -2.16 -3.08 -20.27
N LYS A 157 -2.76 -3.49 -21.38
CA LYS A 157 -2.77 -4.91 -21.78
C LYS A 157 -1.35 -5.44 -21.95
N LEU A 158 -0.50 -4.73 -22.66
CA LEU A 158 0.90 -5.10 -22.84
C LEU A 158 1.61 -5.25 -21.47
N SER A 159 1.41 -4.29 -20.56
CA SER A 159 2.00 -4.35 -19.22
C SER A 159 1.52 -5.58 -18.42
N LEU A 160 0.23 -5.90 -18.50
CA LEU A 160 -0.31 -7.10 -17.84
C LEU A 160 0.19 -8.38 -18.51
N GLU A 161 0.32 -8.42 -19.84
CA GLU A 161 0.93 -9.53 -20.57
C GLU A 161 2.39 -9.75 -20.19
N MET A 162 3.18 -8.68 -20.02
CA MET A 162 4.56 -8.75 -19.52
C MET A 162 4.67 -9.32 -18.11
N LEU A 163 3.62 -9.18 -17.31
CA LEU A 163 3.48 -9.76 -15.96
C LEU A 163 2.75 -11.14 -16.01
N GLU A 164 2.61 -11.74 -17.19
CA GLU A 164 1.94 -13.04 -17.38
C GLU A 164 0.45 -13.05 -16.98
N ASN A 165 -0.23 -11.89 -17.14
CA ASN A 165 -1.64 -11.69 -16.82
C ASN A 165 -2.00 -12.09 -15.37
N PRO A 166 -1.42 -11.44 -14.37
CA PRO A 166 -1.59 -11.80 -12.99
C PRO A 166 -3.04 -11.62 -12.51
N SER A 167 -3.43 -12.41 -11.53
CA SER A 167 -4.62 -12.10 -10.73
C SER A 167 -4.42 -10.79 -9.95
N ALA A 168 -5.49 -10.19 -9.45
CA ALA A 168 -5.39 -8.97 -8.63
C ALA A 168 -4.46 -9.17 -7.41
N LYS A 169 -4.49 -10.36 -6.80
CA LYS A 169 -3.61 -10.71 -5.67
C LYS A 169 -2.13 -10.76 -6.08
N GLU A 170 -1.82 -11.38 -7.20
CA GLU A 170 -0.45 -11.45 -7.73
C GLU A 170 0.04 -10.06 -8.14
N LEU A 171 -0.82 -9.23 -8.78
CA LEU A 171 -0.47 -7.86 -9.13
C LEU A 171 -0.09 -7.04 -7.88
N MET A 172 -0.84 -7.15 -6.79
CA MET A 172 -0.50 -6.49 -5.52
C MET A 172 0.85 -6.95 -4.98
N GLN A 173 1.22 -8.22 -5.15
CA GLN A 173 2.54 -8.73 -4.77
C GLN A 173 3.65 -8.15 -5.65
N PHE A 174 3.45 -8.06 -6.98
CA PHE A 174 4.40 -7.40 -7.88
C PHE A 174 4.62 -5.93 -7.51
N VAL A 175 3.54 -5.21 -7.21
CA VAL A 175 3.60 -3.81 -6.79
C VAL A 175 4.42 -3.65 -5.51
N ALA A 176 4.19 -4.49 -4.50
CA ALA A 176 4.91 -4.43 -3.22
C ALA A 176 6.42 -4.75 -3.35
N VAL A 177 6.83 -5.51 -4.39
CA VAL A 177 8.24 -5.85 -4.65
C VAL A 177 8.92 -4.82 -5.55
N ALA A 178 8.18 -4.05 -6.34
CA ALA A 178 8.72 -3.11 -7.34
C ALA A 178 9.51 -1.95 -6.73
N ASP A 179 9.32 -1.65 -5.45
CA ASP A 179 10.04 -0.60 -4.71
C ASP A 179 11.54 -0.88 -4.49
N ARG A 180 12.06 -1.98 -4.92
CA ARG A 180 13.37 -2.52 -4.51
C ARG A 180 14.61 -1.78 -5.05
N LYS A 181 14.50 -0.63 -5.74
CA LYS A 181 15.63 0.02 -6.43
C LYS A 181 15.88 1.49 -6.11
N SER A 182 15.37 2.03 -5.02
CA SER A 182 15.70 3.41 -4.64
C SER A 182 16.70 3.48 -3.50
#